data_5961e9061559e71d0802ad99f2fda1fb
#
_entry.id   5961e9061559e71d0802ad99f2fda1fb
#
_cell.length_a   1.000
_cell.length_b   1.000
_cell.length_c   1.000
_cell.angle_alpha   90.00
_cell.angle_beta   90.00
_cell.angle_gamma   90.00
#
_symmetry.space_group_name_H-M   'P 1'
#
loop_
_entity.id
_entity.type
_entity.pdbx_description
1 polymer ?
#
loop_
_entity_poly.entity_id
_entity_poly.type
_entity_poly.pdbx_seq_one_letter_code
_entity_poly.pdbx_strand_id
1 'polypeptide(L)' 'MEYLTLEEVATELRVHKRTVLRWLKSGSLKGYKLGDGKTSLLRIPKTEVNKFLEKHKI' A
#
# COMPACT_ATOMS: atom_id res chain seq x y z
N MET A 1 0.89 -10.69 12.23
CA MET A 1 1.32 -9.68 11.26
C MET A 1 0.10 -9.01 10.66
N GLU A 2 0.12 -7.71 10.60
CA GLU A 2 -1.05 -6.96 10.17
C GLU A 2 -0.92 -6.48 8.73
N TYR A 3 -1.99 -6.67 7.95
CA TYR A 3 -2.03 -6.25 6.55
C TYR A 3 -3.19 -5.29 6.35
N LEU A 4 -2.98 -4.31 5.52
CA LEU A 4 -3.98 -3.31 5.18
C LEU A 4 -4.40 -3.48 3.73
N THR A 5 -5.65 -3.12 3.44
CA THR A 5 -6.12 -3.09 2.07
C THR A 5 -5.68 -1.80 1.42
N LEU A 6 -5.83 -1.73 0.11
CA LEU A 6 -5.51 -0.53 -0.64
C LEU A 6 -6.32 0.67 -0.11
N GLU A 7 -7.60 0.46 0.11
CA GLU A 7 -8.47 1.53 0.61
C GLU A 7 -8.08 1.96 2.01
N GLU A 8 -7.70 1.00 2.84
CA GLU A 8 -7.30 1.32 4.20
C GLU A 8 -6.05 2.19 4.23
N VAL A 9 -5.07 1.86 3.40
CA VAL A 9 -3.86 2.66 3.31
C VAL A 9 -4.18 4.06 2.80
N ALA A 10 -5.01 4.14 1.77
CA ALA A 10 -5.40 5.43 1.20
C ALA A 10 -6.08 6.31 2.23
N THR A 11 -6.99 5.73 3.00
CA THR A 11 -7.70 6.45 4.05
C THR A 11 -6.74 6.89 5.15
N GLU A 12 -5.85 6.00 5.55
CA GLU A 12 -4.92 6.29 6.63
C GLU A 12 -3.96 7.41 6.26
N LEU A 13 -3.50 7.42 5.02
CA LEU A 13 -2.58 8.44 4.55
C LEU A 13 -3.29 9.65 3.95
N ARG A 14 -4.62 9.58 3.90
CA ARG A 14 -5.46 10.66 3.37
C ARG A 14 -5.11 11.02 1.94
N VAL A 15 -4.91 10.01 1.13
CA VAL A 15 -4.65 10.21 -0.30
C VAL A 15 -5.63 9.36 -1.09
N HIS A 16 -5.73 9.62 -2.36
CA HIS A 16 -6.57 8.83 -3.25
C HIS A 16 -5.96 7.44 -3.42
N LYS A 17 -6.79 6.41 -3.51
CA LYS A 17 -6.29 5.05 -3.68
C LYS A 17 -5.46 4.89 -4.96
N ARG A 18 -5.72 5.70 -5.97
CA ARG A 18 -4.92 5.70 -7.19
C ARG A 18 -3.46 6.07 -6.89
N THR A 19 -3.26 6.99 -5.96
CA THR A 19 -1.92 7.39 -5.55
C THR A 19 -1.19 6.24 -4.88
N VAL A 20 -1.89 5.51 -4.01
CA VAL A 20 -1.31 4.34 -3.35
C VAL A 20 -0.94 3.30 -4.40
N LEU A 21 -1.83 3.07 -5.35
CA LEU A 21 -1.57 2.10 -6.41
C LEU A 21 -0.34 2.49 -7.22
N ARG A 22 -0.17 3.77 -7.48
CA ARG A 22 0.99 4.26 -8.20
C ARG A 22 2.28 3.96 -7.43
N TRP A 23 2.25 4.17 -6.12
CA TRP A 23 3.40 3.87 -5.26
C TRP A 23 3.74 2.39 -5.29
N LEU A 24 2.71 1.54 -5.29
CA LEU A 24 2.93 0.11 -5.36
C LEU A 24 3.55 -0.29 -6.69
N LYS A 25 3.08 0.30 -7.77
CA LYS A 25 3.59 -0.01 -9.10
C LYS A 25 5.02 0.48 -9.29
N SER A 26 5.35 1.61 -8.73
CA SER A 26 6.69 2.18 -8.85
C SER A 26 7.69 1.53 -7.90
N GLY A 27 7.21 0.74 -6.94
CA GLY A 27 8.07 0.11 -5.96
C GLY A 27 8.36 0.98 -4.75
N SER A 28 7.77 2.17 -4.69
CA SER A 28 7.97 3.04 -3.54
C SER A 28 7.36 2.46 -2.27
N LEU A 29 6.24 1.77 -2.43
CA LEU A 29 5.56 1.11 -1.32
C LEU A 29 5.43 -0.35 -1.69
N LYS A 30 5.79 -1.23 -0.79
CA LYS A 30 5.73 -2.66 -1.05
C LYS A 30 4.45 -3.27 -0.55
N GLY A 31 3.86 -4.10 -1.37
CA GLY A 31 2.65 -4.81 -1.02
C GLY A 31 2.60 -6.14 -1.73
N TYR A 32 1.62 -6.95 -1.38
CA TYR A 32 1.47 -8.28 -1.96
C TYR A 32 0.16 -8.38 -2.71
N LYS A 33 0.22 -9.00 -3.86
CA LYS A 33 -0.94 -9.27 -4.67
C LYS A 33 -1.31 -10.73 -4.47
N LEU A 34 -2.44 -10.94 -3.83
CA LEU A 34 -2.90 -12.28 -3.52
C LEU A 34 -3.91 -12.73 -4.58
N GLY A 35 -3.54 -13.71 -5.35
CA GLY A 35 -4.41 -14.24 -6.39
C GLY A 35 -3.98 -13.78 -7.77
N ASP A 36 -4.60 -14.42 -8.77
CA ASP A 36 -4.24 -14.18 -10.15
C ASP A 36 -5.32 -13.47 -10.86
N GLY A 37 -5.44 -12.46 -11.19
CA GLY A 37 -6.52 -11.89 -11.92
C GLY A 37 -6.62 -10.40 -11.76
N LYS A 38 -7.58 -9.84 -12.44
CA LYS A 38 -7.76 -8.41 -12.47
C LYS A 38 -8.21 -7.85 -11.14
N THR A 39 -8.94 -8.66 -10.40
CA THR A 39 -9.46 -8.23 -9.11
C THR A 39 -8.65 -8.80 -7.97
N SER A 40 -7.38 -8.95 -8.20
CA SER A 40 -6.53 -9.52 -7.18
C SER A 40 -6.58 -8.70 -5.91
N LEU A 41 -6.59 -9.41 -4.81
CA LEU A 41 -6.60 -8.78 -3.51
C LEU A 41 -5.21 -8.24 -3.22
N LEU A 42 -5.12 -6.97 -2.93
CA LEU A 42 -3.87 -6.36 -2.54
C LEU A 42 -3.82 -6.27 -1.04
N ARG A 43 -2.68 -6.66 -0.48
CA ARG A 43 -2.45 -6.58 0.96
C ARG A 43 -1.12 -5.90 1.19
N ILE A 44 -1.12 -4.91 2.03
CA ILE A 44 0.07 -4.11 2.29
C ILE A 44 0.43 -4.27 3.75
N PRO A 45 1.59 -4.86 4.06
CA PRO A 45 1.99 -5.04 5.45
C PRO A 45 2.09 -3.69 6.14
N LYS A 46 1.55 -3.59 7.34
CA LYS A 46 1.61 -2.34 8.08
C LYS A 46 3.06 -1.91 8.31
N THR A 47 3.97 -2.86 8.46
CA THR A 47 5.38 -2.56 8.61
C THR A 47 5.94 -1.82 7.40
N GLU A 48 5.47 -2.19 6.20
CA GLU A 48 5.92 -1.51 4.99
C GLU A 48 5.35 -0.09 4.89
N VAL A 49 4.13 0.10 5.38
CA VAL A 49 3.53 1.43 5.43
C VAL A 49 4.34 2.31 6.38
N ASN A 50 4.71 1.77 7.53
CA ASN A 50 5.52 2.51 8.50
C ASN A 50 6.88 2.87 7.93
N LYS A 51 7.51 1.95 7.23
CA LYS A 51 8.80 2.22 6.58
C LYS A 51 8.67 3.30 5.52
N PHE A 52 7.59 3.26 4.77
CA PHE A 52 7.33 4.26 3.75
C PHE A 52 7.23 5.65 4.37
N LEU A 53 6.48 5.75 5.47
CA LEU A 53 6.31 7.03 6.16
C LEU A 53 7.62 7.52 6.74
N GLU A 54 8.43 6.64 7.31
CA GLU A 54 9.72 7.02 7.86
C GLU A 54 10.65 7.54 6.76
N LYS A 55 10.60 6.88 5.61
CA LYS A 55 11.44 7.27 4.48
C LYS A 55 11.08 8.64 3.93
N HIS A 56 9.82 9.02 4.06
CA HIS A 56 9.32 10.29 3.52
C HIS A 56 9.11 11.33 4.61
N LYS A 57 9.68 11.09 5.78
CA LYS A 57 9.56 12.02 6.88
C LYS A 57 10.37 13.29 6.60
N ILE A 58 9.78 14.42 6.93
CA ILE A 58 10.41 15.73 6.74
C ILE A 58 11.13 16.15 8.01
#